data_f229e39c175909d2d00308621c93e04c
#
_entry.id   f229e39c175909d2d00308621c93e04c
#
_cell.length_a   1.000
_cell.length_b   1.000
_cell.length_c   1.000
_cell.angle_alpha   90.00
_cell.angle_beta   90.00
_cell.angle_gamma   90.00
#
_symmetry.space_group_name_H-M   'P 1'
#
loop_
_entity.id
_entity.type
_entity.pdbx_description
1 polymer ?
#
loop_
_entity_poly.entity_id
_entity_poly.type
_entity_poly.pdbx_seq_one_letter_code
_entity_poly.pdbx_strand_id
1 'polypeptide(L)'
;MRIRLNLVAGVAAAALALTACGAAAGTSGGTQKDHAASPSSPAGQTYATKNFMLPLTVTVDASLLSPPAFDLKNFLTWYAAQSSDNKVRFLVPTNVYRPGSTVSEAPPKNYLTYLQGLTSDGVTLSHVVKTTVDGHPATLMTATADSAAGPEGFFDGTLGCPNTGADQTEGCYGIQPDIVARLAVIPIGNTTLLAWARTSKASPDEAFFATFERMLKSVRFR
;
A
#
# COMPACT_ATOMS: atom_id res chain seq x y z
N MET A 1 3.13 -45.96 1.21
CA MET A 1 4.48 -46.07 1.82
C MET A 1 4.47 -45.14 3.04
N ARG A 2 4.45 -45.72 4.23
CA ARG A 2 4.36 -44.99 5.53
C ARG A 2 5.78 -44.69 5.99
N ILE A 3 6.10 -43.43 6.32
CA ILE A 3 7.32 -43.08 7.06
C ILE A 3 6.93 -42.21 8.25
N ARG A 4 7.47 -42.61 9.39
CA ARG A 4 7.11 -42.26 10.76
C ARG A 4 7.77 -40.95 11.23
N LEU A 5 7.06 -40.33 12.16
CA LEU A 5 7.46 -39.41 13.21
C LEU A 5 8.90 -39.59 13.73
N ASN A 6 9.53 -38.44 14.02
CA ASN A 6 10.48 -38.36 15.15
C ASN A 6 10.27 -36.99 15.85
N LEU A 7 9.80 -37.10 17.08
CA LEU A 7 9.77 -36.07 18.11
C LEU A 7 11.17 -35.92 18.71
N VAL A 8 11.68 -34.71 18.88
CA VAL A 8 12.77 -34.42 19.81
C VAL A 8 12.35 -33.20 20.65
N ALA A 9 12.09 -33.49 21.93
CA ALA A 9 11.90 -32.50 22.98
C ALA A 9 13.28 -32.09 23.52
N GLY A 10 13.50 -30.80 23.69
CA GLY A 10 14.68 -30.23 24.37
C GLY A 10 14.24 -29.08 25.27
N VAL A 11 14.12 -29.39 26.57
CA VAL A 11 13.93 -28.41 27.65
C VAL A 11 15.31 -27.94 28.09
N ALA A 12 15.53 -26.64 28.19
CA ALA A 12 16.60 -26.07 29.02
C ALA A 12 16.11 -24.78 29.69
N ALA A 13 15.96 -24.86 31.00
CA ALA A 13 15.73 -23.76 31.93
C ALA A 13 17.05 -23.31 32.55
N ALA A 14 17.27 -22.00 32.73
CA ALA A 14 18.20 -21.42 33.71
C ALA A 14 17.78 -19.94 33.90
N ALA A 15 17.27 -19.57 34.98
CA ALA A 15 17.55 -19.18 36.34
C ALA A 15 18.36 -17.86 36.46
N LEU A 16 17.67 -16.81 36.92
CA LEU A 16 17.91 -15.82 37.99
C LEU A 16 19.32 -15.23 38.20
N ALA A 17 19.37 -13.88 38.18
CA ALA A 17 20.12 -13.11 39.17
C ALA A 17 19.45 -11.75 39.42
N LEU A 18 18.88 -11.61 40.62
CA LEU A 18 18.53 -10.36 41.30
C LEU A 18 19.79 -9.75 41.88
N THR A 19 20.01 -8.46 41.69
CA THR A 19 20.86 -7.66 42.58
C THR A 19 20.13 -6.36 42.90
N ALA A 20 19.84 -6.19 44.15
CA ALA A 20 19.22 -5.04 44.77
C ALA A 20 20.30 -4.09 45.33
N CYS A 21 19.84 -2.89 45.66
CA CYS A 21 20.39 -1.90 46.59
C CYS A 21 21.24 -0.74 46.05
N GLY A 22 20.70 0.44 46.33
CA GLY A 22 21.42 1.70 46.37
C GLY A 22 20.47 2.88 46.50
N ALA A 23 19.97 3.14 47.73
CA ALA A 23 19.26 4.37 48.06
C ALA A 23 20.24 5.50 48.25
N ALA A 24 20.03 6.66 47.60
CA ALA A 24 20.55 7.94 48.06
C ALA A 24 19.53 9.03 47.77
N ALA A 25 19.03 9.64 48.82
CA ALA A 25 18.16 10.80 48.79
C ALA A 25 18.97 12.06 48.35
N GLY A 26 18.37 12.81 47.45
CA GLY A 26 18.86 14.12 47.02
C GLY A 26 17.70 14.95 46.46
N THR A 27 17.12 15.78 47.35
CA THR A 27 16.16 16.85 47.07
C THR A 27 16.76 17.90 46.13
N SER A 28 16.10 18.21 45.04
CA SER A 28 15.99 19.56 44.47
C SER A 28 14.94 19.60 43.35
N GLY A 29 13.96 20.47 43.52
CA GLY A 29 12.86 20.68 42.56
C GLY A 29 13.35 21.27 41.23
N GLY A 30 12.80 20.73 40.20
CA GLY A 30 12.88 21.23 38.84
C GLY A 30 11.85 20.48 38.00
N THR A 31 10.67 21.08 37.81
CA THR A 31 9.63 20.61 36.91
C THR A 31 10.19 20.73 35.48
N GLN A 32 10.96 19.75 35.06
CA GLN A 32 11.33 19.57 33.67
C GLN A 32 10.18 18.84 33.02
N LYS A 33 9.34 19.60 32.29
CA LYS A 33 8.40 19.03 31.33
C LYS A 33 9.25 18.30 30.28
N ASP A 34 9.38 17.00 30.43
CA ASP A 34 9.85 16.13 29.36
C ASP A 34 8.88 16.26 28.21
N HIS A 35 9.21 17.13 27.27
CA HIS A 35 8.68 17.06 25.93
C HIS A 35 9.25 15.75 25.36
N ALA A 36 8.44 14.68 25.44
CA ALA A 36 8.68 13.50 24.66
C ALA A 36 8.83 13.97 23.21
N ALA A 37 10.06 13.98 22.71
CA ALA A 37 10.35 14.24 21.31
C ALA A 37 9.57 13.19 20.52
N SER A 38 8.54 13.62 19.81
CA SER A 38 7.87 12.76 18.83
C SER A 38 8.95 12.20 17.91
N PRO A 39 8.99 10.88 17.66
CA PRO A 39 9.99 10.30 16.77
C PRO A 39 9.90 11.03 15.44
N SER A 40 10.93 11.78 15.08
CA SER A 40 11.04 12.41 13.77
C SER A 40 11.06 11.30 12.74
N SER A 41 9.98 11.19 11.95
CA SER A 41 9.98 10.29 10.79
C SER A 41 11.22 10.59 9.95
N PRO A 42 11.92 9.56 9.45
CA PRO A 42 13.08 9.77 8.60
C PRO A 42 12.72 10.71 7.45
N ALA A 43 13.53 11.73 7.22
CA ALA A 43 13.27 12.73 6.20
C ALA A 43 13.17 12.06 4.82
N GLY A 44 11.99 12.11 4.20
CA GLY A 44 11.78 11.58 2.88
C GLY A 44 12.44 12.45 1.80
N GLN A 45 12.73 11.86 0.65
CA GLN A 45 13.28 12.57 -0.51
C GLN A 45 12.17 13.02 -1.45
N THR A 46 12.18 14.29 -1.87
CA THR A 46 11.23 14.78 -2.88
C THR A 46 11.61 14.23 -4.26
N TYR A 47 10.66 13.57 -4.91
CA TYR A 47 10.76 13.09 -6.27
C TYR A 47 9.81 13.87 -7.17
N ALA A 48 10.31 14.33 -8.32
CA ALA A 48 9.54 14.96 -9.39
C ALA A 48 9.44 13.99 -10.57
N THR A 49 8.22 13.68 -11.01
CA THR A 49 8.01 12.77 -12.14
C THR A 49 8.60 13.32 -13.43
N LYS A 50 9.12 12.44 -14.26
CA LYS A 50 9.77 12.78 -15.54
C LYS A 50 8.87 12.44 -16.75
N ASN A 51 8.23 11.27 -16.69
CA ASN A 51 7.46 10.73 -17.83
C ASN A 51 5.97 10.61 -17.53
N PHE A 52 5.57 10.67 -16.28
CA PHE A 52 4.18 10.45 -15.87
C PHE A 52 3.25 11.53 -16.42
N MET A 53 2.14 11.12 -17.03
CA MET A 53 1.22 12.03 -17.75
C MET A 53 0.50 13.05 -16.87
N LEU A 54 0.43 12.81 -15.56
CA LEU A 54 0.01 13.76 -14.54
C LEU A 54 1.29 14.24 -13.82
N PRO A 55 1.95 15.32 -14.30
CA PRO A 55 3.18 15.78 -13.69
C PRO A 55 2.96 16.12 -12.21
N LEU A 56 3.76 15.52 -11.33
CA LEU A 56 3.64 15.73 -9.90
C LEU A 56 5.00 15.70 -9.19
N THR A 57 5.02 16.25 -8.00
CA THR A 57 6.06 15.98 -7.01
C THR A 57 5.49 15.23 -5.84
N VAL A 58 6.31 14.40 -5.19
CA VAL A 58 5.92 13.61 -4.02
C VAL A 58 7.12 13.40 -3.11
N THR A 59 6.91 13.46 -1.79
CA THR A 59 7.94 13.09 -0.82
C THR A 59 7.92 11.58 -0.64
N VAL A 60 8.99 10.92 -1.06
CA VAL A 60 9.18 9.47 -0.96
C VAL A 60 9.82 9.17 0.38
N ASP A 61 9.16 8.36 1.20
CA ASP A 61 9.67 7.95 2.53
C ASP A 61 10.96 7.13 2.38
N ALA A 62 11.88 7.22 3.34
CA ALA A 62 13.15 6.51 3.32
C ALA A 62 13.02 4.98 3.36
N SER A 63 11.85 4.45 3.72
CA SER A 63 11.56 3.02 3.64
C SER A 63 11.33 2.51 2.21
N LEU A 64 11.21 3.42 1.24
CA LEU A 64 11.04 3.10 -0.18
C LEU A 64 12.34 3.34 -0.94
N LEU A 65 12.58 2.51 -1.95
CA LEU A 65 13.69 2.73 -2.89
C LEU A 65 13.40 3.97 -3.75
N SER A 66 14.33 4.90 -3.82
CA SER A 66 14.26 6.11 -4.64
C SER A 66 15.50 6.19 -5.54
N PRO A 67 15.37 6.51 -6.83
CA PRO A 67 14.14 6.86 -7.57
C PRO A 67 13.15 5.69 -7.69
N PRO A 68 11.91 5.93 -8.22
CA PRO A 68 10.96 4.85 -8.48
C PRO A 68 11.56 3.84 -9.47
N ALA A 69 11.19 2.56 -9.31
CA ALA A 69 11.58 1.50 -10.24
C ALA A 69 11.00 1.72 -11.64
N PHE A 70 9.80 2.32 -11.69
CA PHE A 70 9.16 2.71 -12.94
C PHE A 70 8.63 4.15 -12.83
N ASP A 71 8.98 4.98 -13.83
CA ASP A 71 8.38 6.29 -14.11
C ASP A 71 7.99 6.29 -15.58
N LEU A 72 6.81 5.74 -15.87
CA LEU A 72 6.25 5.59 -17.20
C LEU A 72 5.09 6.56 -17.39
N LYS A 73 4.62 6.73 -18.64
CA LYS A 73 3.53 7.66 -18.98
C LYS A 73 2.29 7.50 -18.09
N ASN A 74 1.87 6.27 -17.81
CA ASN A 74 0.65 5.99 -17.06
C ASN A 74 0.91 5.26 -15.73
N PHE A 75 2.17 5.06 -15.33
CA PHE A 75 2.49 4.20 -14.21
C PHE A 75 3.78 4.60 -13.47
N LEU A 76 3.67 4.65 -12.14
CA LEU A 76 4.80 4.82 -11.23
C LEU A 76 4.83 3.65 -10.23
N THR A 77 6.01 3.16 -9.86
CA THR A 77 6.17 2.15 -8.82
C THR A 77 7.39 2.42 -7.96
N TRP A 78 7.20 2.36 -6.65
CA TRP A 78 8.24 2.29 -5.63
C TRP A 78 8.15 0.96 -4.89
N TYR A 79 9.27 0.31 -4.69
CA TYR A 79 9.39 -0.89 -3.85
C TYR A 79 9.85 -0.50 -2.45
N ALA A 80 9.38 -1.20 -1.43
CA ALA A 80 9.96 -1.08 -0.10
C ALA A 80 11.40 -1.61 -0.10
N ALA A 81 12.29 -0.91 0.63
CA ALA A 81 13.69 -1.31 0.72
C ALA A 81 13.89 -2.67 1.41
N GLN A 82 12.98 -3.04 2.31
CA GLN A 82 13.07 -4.26 3.12
C GLN A 82 12.19 -5.42 2.60
N SER A 83 11.32 -5.19 1.60
CA SER A 83 10.41 -6.21 1.08
C SER A 83 10.02 -5.89 -0.36
N SER A 84 10.30 -6.82 -1.27
CA SER A 84 9.85 -6.70 -2.68
C SER A 84 8.33 -6.83 -2.84
N ASP A 85 7.62 -7.36 -1.83
CA ASP A 85 6.16 -7.54 -1.88
C ASP A 85 5.42 -6.25 -1.56
N ASN A 86 5.99 -5.42 -0.66
CA ASN A 86 5.45 -4.13 -0.32
C ASN A 86 5.80 -3.11 -1.42
N LYS A 87 4.77 -2.52 -2.02
CA LYS A 87 4.91 -1.60 -3.17
C LYS A 87 3.93 -0.45 -3.04
N VAL A 88 4.38 0.74 -3.45
CA VAL A 88 3.50 1.88 -3.70
C VAL A 88 3.43 2.09 -5.21
N ARG A 89 2.21 2.27 -5.72
CA ARG A 89 1.95 2.43 -7.16
C ARG A 89 0.98 3.57 -7.42
N PHE A 90 1.22 4.27 -8.53
CA PHE A 90 0.31 5.27 -9.09
C PHE A 90 0.00 4.86 -10.51
N LEU A 91 -1.27 4.85 -10.89
CA LEU A 91 -1.74 4.40 -12.19
C LEU A 91 -2.78 5.37 -12.74
N VAL A 92 -2.62 5.77 -13.98
CA VAL A 92 -3.69 6.34 -14.80
C VAL A 92 -4.13 5.24 -15.76
N PRO A 93 -5.26 4.56 -15.49
CA PRO A 93 -5.66 3.39 -16.27
C PRO A 93 -6.04 3.76 -17.69
N THR A 94 -5.61 2.95 -18.66
CA THR A 94 -6.01 3.06 -20.09
C THR A 94 -7.17 2.12 -20.43
N ASN A 95 -7.31 1.04 -19.68
CA ASN A 95 -8.39 0.06 -19.78
C ASN A 95 -8.49 -0.72 -18.46
N VAL A 96 -9.59 -1.46 -18.29
CA VAL A 96 -9.84 -2.37 -17.16
C VAL A 96 -10.33 -3.71 -17.69
N TYR A 97 -10.21 -4.73 -16.87
CA TYR A 97 -10.87 -6.03 -17.05
C TYR A 97 -11.84 -6.25 -15.90
N ARG A 98 -13.04 -6.76 -16.21
CA ARG A 98 -13.93 -7.20 -15.14
C ARG A 98 -13.46 -8.52 -14.55
N PRO A 99 -13.83 -8.83 -13.31
CA PRO A 99 -13.49 -10.12 -12.72
C PRO A 99 -13.83 -11.29 -13.64
N GLY A 100 -12.85 -12.15 -13.91
CA GLY A 100 -12.99 -13.31 -14.79
C GLY A 100 -13.16 -13.04 -16.28
N SER A 101 -13.15 -11.76 -16.72
CA SER A 101 -13.21 -11.40 -18.13
C SER A 101 -11.84 -11.39 -18.78
N THR A 102 -11.76 -11.88 -20.01
CA THR A 102 -10.57 -11.73 -20.89
C THR A 102 -10.72 -10.58 -21.88
N VAL A 103 -11.84 -9.83 -21.79
CA VAL A 103 -12.12 -8.68 -22.65
C VAL A 103 -11.90 -7.39 -21.88
N SER A 104 -11.03 -6.52 -22.40
CA SER A 104 -10.78 -5.21 -21.79
C SER A 104 -11.90 -4.22 -22.15
N GLU A 105 -12.20 -3.34 -21.21
CA GLU A 105 -13.14 -2.24 -21.36
C GLU A 105 -12.42 -0.90 -21.16
N ALA A 106 -13.01 0.19 -21.66
CA ALA A 106 -12.53 1.55 -21.35
C ALA A 106 -12.58 1.82 -19.84
N PRO A 107 -11.70 2.66 -19.30
CA PRO A 107 -11.72 2.99 -17.87
C PRO A 107 -13.08 3.53 -17.45
N PRO A 108 -13.63 3.12 -16.30
CA PRO A 108 -14.94 3.58 -15.85
C PRO A 108 -14.91 5.10 -15.58
N LYS A 109 -15.97 5.79 -16.00
CA LYS A 109 -16.13 7.24 -15.75
C LYS A 109 -16.21 7.55 -14.25
N ASN A 110 -16.78 6.64 -13.46
CA ASN A 110 -16.84 6.74 -12.01
C ASN A 110 -16.17 5.51 -11.40
N TYR A 111 -14.88 5.66 -11.09
CA TYR A 111 -14.08 4.58 -10.51
C TYR A 111 -14.57 4.12 -9.14
N LEU A 112 -15.09 5.04 -8.32
CA LEU A 112 -15.59 4.68 -7.00
C LEU A 112 -16.80 3.75 -7.11
N THR A 113 -17.76 4.10 -7.95
CA THR A 113 -18.94 3.24 -8.21
C THR A 113 -18.54 1.88 -8.82
N TYR A 114 -17.56 1.90 -9.72
CA TYR A 114 -17.04 0.67 -10.31
C TYR A 114 -16.42 -0.25 -9.25
N LEU A 115 -15.53 0.27 -8.38
CA LEU A 115 -14.92 -0.51 -7.31
C LEU A 115 -15.96 -1.04 -6.31
N GLN A 116 -16.98 -0.23 -5.99
CA GLN A 116 -18.09 -0.67 -5.16
C GLN A 116 -18.86 -1.82 -5.81
N GLY A 117 -18.99 -1.82 -7.13
CA GLY A 117 -19.60 -2.93 -7.88
C GLY A 117 -18.83 -4.25 -7.74
N LEU A 118 -17.51 -4.21 -7.58
CA LEU A 118 -16.69 -5.43 -7.41
C LEU A 118 -17.00 -6.20 -6.11
N THR A 119 -17.74 -5.59 -5.17
CA THR A 119 -18.14 -6.29 -3.93
C THR A 119 -19.08 -7.46 -4.19
N SER A 120 -19.84 -7.45 -5.30
CA SER A 120 -20.64 -8.59 -5.74
C SER A 120 -19.80 -9.76 -6.25
N ASP A 121 -18.53 -9.50 -6.59
CA ASP A 121 -17.58 -10.46 -7.15
C ASP A 121 -16.56 -10.97 -6.10
N GLY A 122 -16.78 -10.65 -4.80
CA GLY A 122 -15.92 -11.13 -3.72
C GLY A 122 -14.82 -10.16 -3.30
N VAL A 123 -14.86 -8.91 -3.75
CA VAL A 123 -14.00 -7.84 -3.20
C VAL A 123 -14.64 -7.30 -1.93
N THR A 124 -13.85 -7.11 -0.89
CA THR A 124 -14.24 -6.40 0.33
C THR A 124 -13.60 -5.03 0.35
N LEU A 125 -14.41 -3.98 0.48
CA LEU A 125 -13.96 -2.60 0.69
C LEU A 125 -14.25 -2.20 2.13
N SER A 126 -13.23 -1.71 2.83
CA SER A 126 -13.33 -1.26 4.23
C SER A 126 -12.56 0.04 4.46
N HIS A 127 -12.72 0.64 5.64
CA HIS A 127 -12.01 1.88 6.02
C HIS A 127 -12.13 3.00 4.96
N VAL A 128 -13.34 3.15 4.41
CA VAL A 128 -13.62 4.15 3.35
C VAL A 128 -13.65 5.53 3.97
N VAL A 129 -12.73 6.41 3.56
CA VAL A 129 -12.59 7.78 4.07
C VAL A 129 -12.49 8.76 2.90
N LYS A 130 -13.28 9.83 2.96
CA LYS A 130 -13.12 10.97 2.04
C LYS A 130 -11.96 11.84 2.52
N THR A 131 -11.12 12.26 1.60
CA THR A 131 -9.95 13.10 1.85
C THR A 131 -9.67 14.00 0.65
N THR A 132 -8.54 14.69 0.65
CA THR A 132 -8.06 15.45 -0.51
C THR A 132 -6.59 15.17 -0.74
N VAL A 133 -6.18 15.20 -2.00
CA VAL A 133 -4.78 15.13 -2.44
C VAL A 133 -4.52 16.35 -3.30
N ASP A 134 -3.70 17.26 -2.81
CA ASP A 134 -3.41 18.57 -3.45
C ASP A 134 -4.68 19.31 -3.89
N GLY A 135 -5.67 19.39 -3.01
CA GLY A 135 -6.97 20.05 -3.27
C GLY A 135 -7.96 19.23 -4.10
N HIS A 136 -7.56 18.13 -4.74
CA HIS A 136 -8.48 17.24 -5.46
C HIS A 136 -9.22 16.32 -4.49
N PRO A 137 -10.56 16.17 -4.61
CA PRO A 137 -11.30 15.20 -3.82
C PRO A 137 -10.73 13.79 -4.03
N ALA A 138 -10.58 13.03 -2.95
CA ALA A 138 -10.09 11.67 -3.00
C ALA A 138 -10.89 10.77 -2.07
N THR A 139 -11.00 9.50 -2.41
CA THR A 139 -11.55 8.47 -1.52
C THR A 139 -10.48 7.42 -1.26
N LEU A 140 -10.12 7.27 0.02
CA LEU A 140 -9.17 6.28 0.49
C LEU A 140 -9.93 5.10 1.06
N MET A 141 -9.49 3.86 0.76
CA MET A 141 -10.13 2.63 1.23
C MET A 141 -9.13 1.49 1.33
N THR A 142 -9.44 0.50 2.13
CA THR A 142 -8.74 -0.80 2.12
C THR A 142 -9.52 -1.77 1.26
N ALA A 143 -8.85 -2.46 0.35
CA ALA A 143 -9.42 -3.45 -0.54
C ALA A 143 -8.74 -4.80 -0.36
N THR A 144 -9.53 -5.86 -0.27
CA THR A 144 -9.10 -7.26 -0.27
C THR A 144 -10.02 -8.07 -1.18
N ALA A 145 -9.53 -9.20 -1.68
CA ALA A 145 -10.37 -10.16 -2.38
C ALA A 145 -10.46 -11.47 -1.59
N ASP A 146 -11.57 -12.19 -1.77
CA ASP A 146 -11.75 -13.53 -1.22
C ASP A 146 -11.16 -14.56 -2.21
N SER A 147 -10.32 -15.48 -1.71
CA SER A 147 -9.79 -16.58 -2.51
C SER A 147 -10.86 -17.54 -3.03
N ALA A 148 -12.01 -17.60 -2.35
CA ALA A 148 -13.15 -18.40 -2.77
C ALA A 148 -13.92 -17.79 -3.96
N ALA A 149 -13.70 -16.51 -4.26
CA ALA A 149 -14.42 -15.80 -5.31
C ALA A 149 -13.96 -16.17 -6.74
N GLY A 150 -12.76 -16.76 -6.89
CA GLY A 150 -12.25 -17.15 -8.20
C GLY A 150 -10.81 -17.66 -8.18
N PRO A 151 -10.34 -18.23 -9.29
CA PRO A 151 -8.96 -18.69 -9.45
C PRO A 151 -7.98 -17.53 -9.40
N GLU A 152 -6.69 -17.87 -9.24
CA GLU A 152 -5.59 -16.90 -9.43
C GLU A 152 -5.74 -16.19 -10.78
N GLY A 153 -5.54 -14.90 -10.80
CA GLY A 153 -5.75 -14.07 -12.00
C GLY A 153 -7.18 -13.57 -12.21
N PHE A 154 -8.18 -14.08 -11.49
CA PHE A 154 -9.58 -13.67 -11.65
C PHE A 154 -9.80 -12.15 -11.50
N PHE A 155 -9.02 -11.52 -10.64
CA PHE A 155 -9.08 -10.07 -10.39
C PHE A 155 -8.01 -9.27 -11.15
N ASP A 156 -7.18 -9.89 -11.99
CA ASP A 156 -6.18 -9.17 -12.76
C ASP A 156 -6.83 -8.14 -13.68
N GLY A 157 -6.24 -6.94 -13.71
CA GLY A 157 -6.76 -5.83 -14.49
C GLY A 157 -7.97 -5.10 -13.90
N THR A 158 -8.50 -5.52 -12.75
CA THR A 158 -9.66 -4.83 -12.13
C THR A 158 -9.32 -3.43 -11.61
N LEU A 159 -8.08 -3.15 -11.25
CA LEU A 159 -7.59 -1.78 -11.00
C LEU A 159 -7.15 -1.09 -12.29
N GLY A 160 -6.94 -1.83 -13.36
CA GLY A 160 -6.60 -1.31 -14.68
C GLY A 160 -5.20 -1.61 -15.16
N CYS A 161 -4.98 -1.26 -16.42
CA CYS A 161 -3.74 -1.46 -17.14
C CYS A 161 -3.12 -0.11 -17.53
N PRO A 162 -1.77 0.02 -17.50
CA PRO A 162 -1.09 1.25 -17.89
C PRO A 162 -1.06 1.48 -19.41
N ASN A 163 -1.25 0.42 -20.20
CA ASN A 163 -1.18 0.48 -21.66
C ASN A 163 -2.35 -0.27 -22.28
N THR A 164 -2.92 0.29 -23.35
CA THR A 164 -3.90 -0.40 -24.18
C THR A 164 -3.26 -1.64 -24.82
N GLY A 165 -3.91 -2.80 -24.69
CA GLY A 165 -3.39 -4.07 -25.18
C GLY A 165 -2.31 -4.72 -24.30
N ALA A 166 -2.11 -4.22 -23.06
CA ALA A 166 -1.30 -4.93 -22.07
C ALA A 166 -1.91 -6.30 -21.77
N ASP A 167 -1.04 -7.30 -21.61
CA ASP A 167 -1.46 -8.61 -21.14
C ASP A 167 -2.11 -8.50 -19.75
N GLN A 168 -3.28 -9.14 -19.59
CA GLN A 168 -4.06 -9.02 -18.37
C GLN A 168 -3.29 -9.50 -17.15
N THR A 169 -2.57 -10.61 -17.25
CA THR A 169 -1.89 -11.25 -16.13
C THR A 169 -0.51 -10.65 -15.85
N GLU A 170 0.17 -10.17 -16.88
CA GLU A 170 1.55 -9.66 -16.74
C GLU A 170 1.64 -8.13 -16.67
N GLY A 171 0.73 -7.42 -17.34
CA GLY A 171 0.81 -5.98 -17.54
C GLY A 171 -0.27 -5.17 -16.83
N CYS A 172 -1.25 -5.80 -16.18
CA CYS A 172 -2.38 -5.13 -15.53
C CYS A 172 -2.36 -5.35 -14.01
N TYR A 173 -3.18 -4.57 -13.30
CA TYR A 173 -3.21 -4.59 -11.84
C TYR A 173 -4.63 -4.84 -11.33
N GLY A 174 -4.72 -5.64 -10.27
CA GLY A 174 -5.97 -6.02 -9.65
C GLY A 174 -5.89 -6.15 -8.13
N ILE A 175 -7.02 -6.45 -7.51
CA ILE A 175 -7.14 -6.74 -6.08
C ILE A 175 -6.98 -8.25 -5.91
N GLN A 176 -5.77 -8.70 -5.62
CA GLN A 176 -5.41 -10.12 -5.54
C GLN A 176 -5.81 -10.72 -4.18
N PRO A 177 -6.17 -12.02 -4.12
CA PRO A 177 -6.59 -12.69 -2.88
C PRO A 177 -5.50 -12.77 -1.79
N ASP A 178 -4.22 -12.74 -2.18
CA ASP A 178 -3.05 -12.85 -1.31
C ASP A 178 -2.56 -11.50 -0.77
N ILE A 179 -3.16 -10.39 -1.21
CA ILE A 179 -2.76 -9.04 -0.82
C ILE A 179 -3.85 -8.27 -0.08
N VAL A 180 -3.42 -7.30 0.73
CA VAL A 180 -4.22 -6.17 1.18
C VAL A 180 -3.73 -4.92 0.46
N ALA A 181 -4.64 -4.17 -0.13
CA ALA A 181 -4.34 -2.91 -0.78
C ALA A 181 -4.97 -1.73 -0.04
N ARG A 182 -4.18 -0.72 0.29
CA ARG A 182 -4.66 0.60 0.72
C ARG A 182 -4.73 1.48 -0.52
N LEU A 183 -5.93 1.78 -1.01
CA LEU A 183 -6.21 2.36 -2.32
C LEU A 183 -6.81 3.76 -2.19
N ALA A 184 -6.31 4.71 -2.97
CA ALA A 184 -6.89 6.03 -3.17
C ALA A 184 -7.40 6.20 -4.60
N VAL A 185 -8.64 6.66 -4.74
CA VAL A 185 -9.27 7.06 -6.01
C VAL A 185 -9.31 8.58 -6.05
N ILE A 186 -8.64 9.18 -7.03
CA ILE A 186 -8.44 10.63 -7.14
C ILE A 186 -8.89 11.08 -8.55
N PRO A 187 -10.13 11.58 -8.71
CA PRO A 187 -10.56 12.17 -9.98
C PRO A 187 -9.78 13.46 -10.27
N ILE A 188 -9.21 13.57 -11.47
CA ILE A 188 -8.44 14.74 -11.92
C ILE A 188 -8.93 15.12 -13.32
N GLY A 189 -9.77 16.14 -13.42
CA GLY A 189 -10.41 16.51 -14.68
C GLY A 189 -11.21 15.34 -15.27
N ASN A 190 -10.85 14.92 -16.49
CA ASN A 190 -11.51 13.82 -17.20
C ASN A 190 -10.84 12.46 -16.98
N THR A 191 -9.86 12.36 -16.08
CA THR A 191 -9.14 11.12 -15.80
C THR A 191 -9.21 10.79 -14.30
N THR A 192 -8.77 9.59 -13.95
CA THR A 192 -8.66 9.16 -12.55
C THR A 192 -7.23 8.69 -12.31
N LEU A 193 -6.60 9.24 -11.27
CA LEU A 193 -5.40 8.67 -10.70
C LEU A 193 -5.82 7.65 -9.62
N LEU A 194 -5.39 6.42 -9.79
CA LEU A 194 -5.40 5.40 -8.75
C LEU A 194 -4.02 5.37 -8.09
N ALA A 195 -3.99 5.46 -6.77
CA ALA A 195 -2.75 5.29 -6.02
C ALA A 195 -2.98 4.23 -4.95
N TRP A 196 -2.03 3.30 -4.78
CA TRP A 196 -2.18 2.28 -3.73
C TRP A 196 -0.84 1.81 -3.18
N ALA A 197 -0.87 1.41 -1.91
CA ALA A 197 0.11 0.53 -1.31
C ALA A 197 -0.46 -0.88 -1.22
N ARG A 198 0.38 -1.87 -1.40
CA ARG A 198 0.00 -3.28 -1.18
C ARG A 198 0.98 -3.95 -0.23
N THR A 199 0.46 -4.87 0.58
CA THR A 199 1.21 -5.76 1.46
C THR A 199 0.63 -7.17 1.37
N SER A 200 1.36 -8.17 1.87
CA SER A 200 0.82 -9.53 1.96
C SER A 200 -0.39 -9.58 2.91
N LYS A 201 -1.45 -10.29 2.52
CA LYS A 201 -2.63 -10.53 3.36
C LYS A 201 -2.31 -11.42 4.57
N ALA A 202 -1.32 -12.31 4.44
CA ALA A 202 -0.87 -13.17 5.54
C ALA A 202 -0.10 -12.40 6.63
N SER A 203 0.48 -11.24 6.29
CA SER A 203 1.20 -10.37 7.21
C SER A 203 1.00 -8.90 6.81
N PRO A 204 -0.17 -8.32 7.08
CA PRO A 204 -0.45 -6.93 6.77
C PRO A 204 0.52 -5.98 7.50
N ASP A 205 0.97 -4.94 6.80
CA ASP A 205 1.92 -3.95 7.33
C ASP A 205 1.25 -2.58 7.43
N GLU A 206 0.67 -2.30 8.59
CA GLU A 206 -0.02 -1.03 8.86
C GLU A 206 0.95 0.17 8.87
N ALA A 207 2.21 -0.03 9.24
CA ALA A 207 3.23 1.02 9.20
C ALA A 207 3.53 1.43 7.75
N PHE A 208 3.51 0.45 6.83
CA PHE A 208 3.66 0.70 5.41
C PHE A 208 2.45 1.46 4.82
N PHE A 209 1.24 1.15 5.26
CA PHE A 209 0.05 1.92 4.86
C PHE A 209 0.09 3.35 5.38
N ALA A 210 0.55 3.57 6.62
CA ALA A 210 0.76 4.92 7.14
C ALA A 210 1.82 5.69 6.34
N THR A 211 2.88 5.01 5.88
CA THR A 211 3.89 5.58 4.97
C THR A 211 3.25 6.03 3.64
N PHE A 212 2.43 5.19 3.04
CA PHE A 212 1.70 5.52 1.82
C PHE A 212 0.78 6.74 2.00
N GLU A 213 0.04 6.81 3.12
CA GLU A 213 -0.86 7.94 3.39
C GLU A 213 -0.08 9.25 3.58
N ARG A 214 1.11 9.23 4.22
CA ARG A 214 2.00 10.40 4.28
C ARG A 214 2.48 10.81 2.90
N MET A 215 2.85 9.83 2.06
CA MET A 215 3.27 10.05 0.69
C MET A 215 2.16 10.71 -0.13
N LEU A 216 0.91 10.22 -0.04
CA LEU A 216 -0.26 10.84 -0.70
C LEU A 216 -0.47 12.29 -0.29
N LYS A 217 -0.36 12.60 1.00
CA LYS A 217 -0.51 13.98 1.51
C LYS A 217 0.56 14.94 0.98
N SER A 218 1.70 14.41 0.59
CA SER A 218 2.82 15.18 0.04
C SER A 218 2.74 15.42 -1.47
N VAL A 219 1.82 14.75 -2.18
CA VAL A 219 1.64 14.91 -3.63
C VAL A 219 1.27 16.36 -3.93
N ARG A 220 1.93 16.91 -4.99
CA ARG A 220 1.60 18.20 -5.58
C ARG A 220 1.59 18.02 -7.10
N PHE A 221 0.45 18.26 -7.72
CA PHE A 221 0.32 18.30 -9.17
C PHE A 221 0.92 19.59 -9.73
N ARG A 222 1.47 19.54 -10.95
CA ARG A 222 2.18 20.66 -11.57
C ARG A 222 1.54 21.05 -12.90
#